data_e95021a02d891b0821ac09b075418c16
#
_entry.id   e95021a02d891b0821ac09b075418c16
#
_cell.length_a   1.000
_cell.length_b   1.000
_cell.length_c   1.000
_cell.angle_alpha   90.00
_cell.angle_beta   90.00
_cell.angle_gamma   90.00
#
_symmetry.space_group_name_H-M   'P 1'
#
loop_
_entity.id
_entity.type
_entity.pdbx_description
1 polymer ?
#
loop_
_entity_poly.entity_id
_entity_poly.type
_entity_poly.pdbx_seq_one_letter_code
_entity_poly.pdbx_strand_id
1 'polypeptide(L)'
;MGADANTPQQNLDSEYVDSLLEAARYNDIDDLKNLAAIGVSLNSKDAQGRTALHMASANGHVDIVNYLISNKADVNALNVENNTPLHWACVNGHIEVLKILILAGANVSNLNRHERTPMDEAAVSGKMEVIDAINAAVAQADLAGTSI
;
A
#
# COMPACT_ATOMS: atom_id res chain seq x y z
N MET A 1 1.55 30.03 26.08
CA MET A 1 1.78 28.75 25.93
C MET A 1 1.45 28.09 24.67
N GLY A 2 1.03 28.69 23.69
CA GLY A 2 0.69 28.08 22.43
C GLY A 2 1.79 27.28 21.78
N ALA A 3 2.88 27.15 22.44
CA ALA A 3 4.00 26.42 21.90
C ALA A 3 3.71 24.95 21.68
N ASP A 4 2.58 24.50 22.16
CA ASP A 4 2.30 23.07 22.12
C ASP A 4 2.07 22.51 20.74
N ALA A 5 1.87 23.37 19.75
CA ALA A 5 1.67 22.91 18.38
C ALA A 5 2.86 22.11 17.84
N ASN A 6 4.05 22.35 18.38
CA ASN A 6 5.26 21.66 17.95
C ASN A 6 5.89 20.90 19.12
N THR A 7 5.07 20.15 19.84
CA THR A 7 5.58 19.38 20.97
C THR A 7 6.55 18.31 20.48
N PRO A 8 7.51 17.90 21.32
CA PRO A 8 8.40 16.81 20.95
C PRO A 8 7.67 15.54 20.55
N GLN A 9 6.49 15.29 21.12
CA GLN A 9 5.71 14.10 20.77
C GLN A 9 5.29 14.13 19.31
N GLN A 10 4.81 15.27 18.80
CA GLN A 10 4.42 15.40 17.40
C GLN A 10 5.61 15.19 16.47
N ASN A 11 6.77 15.72 16.83
CA ASN A 11 7.97 15.54 16.03
C ASN A 11 8.39 14.07 16.01
N LEU A 12 8.31 13.39 17.15
CA LEU A 12 8.63 11.98 17.23
C LEU A 12 7.68 11.14 16.39
N ASP A 13 6.37 11.47 16.43
CA ASP A 13 5.39 10.73 15.62
C ASP A 13 5.71 10.86 14.13
N SER A 14 6.07 12.07 13.68
CA SER A 14 6.43 12.27 12.28
C SER A 14 7.69 11.50 11.92
N GLU A 15 8.71 11.49 12.80
CA GLU A 15 9.92 10.73 12.56
C GLU A 15 9.65 9.23 12.51
N TYR A 16 8.77 8.74 13.39
CA TYR A 16 8.40 7.33 13.39
C TYR A 16 7.65 6.95 12.12
N VAL A 17 6.79 7.83 11.62
CA VAL A 17 6.09 7.57 10.36
C VAL A 17 7.10 7.49 9.22
N ASP A 18 8.03 8.42 9.15
CA ASP A 18 9.06 8.41 8.12
C ASP A 18 9.89 7.13 8.19
N SER A 19 10.26 6.72 9.40
CA SER A 19 11.02 5.49 9.61
C SER A 19 10.23 4.26 9.19
N LEU A 20 8.93 4.24 9.47
CA LEU A 20 8.06 3.14 9.08
C LEU A 20 8.00 3.00 7.56
N LEU A 21 7.78 4.11 6.87
CA LEU A 21 7.69 4.10 5.41
C LEU A 21 9.04 3.74 4.79
N GLU A 22 10.13 4.20 5.38
CA GLU A 22 11.47 3.86 4.90
C GLU A 22 11.75 2.37 5.05
N ALA A 23 11.39 1.79 6.20
CA ALA A 23 11.54 0.35 6.42
C ALA A 23 10.76 -0.44 5.36
N ALA A 24 9.54 0.00 5.06
CA ALA A 24 8.71 -0.65 4.03
C ALA A 24 9.32 -0.47 2.64
N ARG A 25 9.92 0.67 2.36
CA ARG A 25 10.51 0.97 1.06
C ARG A 25 11.74 0.11 0.80
N TYR A 26 12.57 -0.08 1.82
CA TYR A 26 13.86 -0.76 1.67
C TYR A 26 13.83 -2.21 2.12
N ASN A 27 12.63 -2.75 2.33
CA ASN A 27 12.45 -4.18 2.68
C ASN A 27 13.07 -4.55 4.03
N ASP A 28 13.01 -3.64 4.99
CA ASP A 28 13.51 -3.89 6.33
C ASP A 28 12.36 -4.30 7.24
N ILE A 29 11.97 -5.57 7.15
CA ILE A 29 10.81 -6.07 7.88
C ILE A 29 11.05 -6.06 9.40
N ASP A 30 12.29 -6.26 9.83
CA ASP A 30 12.61 -6.26 11.27
C ASP A 30 12.40 -4.87 11.87
N ASP A 31 12.86 -3.84 11.19
CA ASP A 31 12.67 -2.47 11.66
C ASP A 31 11.19 -2.10 11.65
N LEU A 32 10.47 -2.52 10.61
CA LEU A 32 9.04 -2.28 10.52
C LEU A 32 8.29 -2.92 11.70
N LYS A 33 8.63 -4.17 12.03
CA LYS A 33 8.03 -4.87 13.16
C LYS A 33 8.38 -4.21 14.49
N ASN A 34 9.61 -3.73 14.64
CA ASN A 34 10.02 -3.03 15.84
C ASN A 34 9.21 -1.75 16.04
N LEU A 35 8.98 -1.00 14.98
CA LEU A 35 8.18 0.22 15.04
C LEU A 35 6.73 -0.10 15.40
N ALA A 36 6.17 -1.15 14.83
CA ALA A 36 4.83 -1.60 15.18
C ALA A 36 4.75 -1.99 16.66
N ALA A 37 5.79 -2.65 17.17
CA ALA A 37 5.83 -3.09 18.56
C ALA A 37 5.82 -1.94 19.56
N ILE A 38 6.40 -0.80 19.20
CA ILE A 38 6.38 0.38 20.07
C ILE A 38 5.14 1.25 19.86
N GLY A 39 4.18 0.78 19.06
CA GLY A 39 2.88 1.43 18.95
C GLY A 39 2.70 2.33 17.73
N VAL A 40 3.63 2.35 16.80
CA VAL A 40 3.45 3.14 15.58
C VAL A 40 2.37 2.49 14.73
N SER A 41 1.34 3.26 14.36
CA SER A 41 0.25 2.72 13.56
C SER A 41 0.73 2.35 12.16
N LEU A 42 0.39 1.14 11.72
CA LEU A 42 0.75 0.67 10.38
C LEU A 42 0.00 1.43 9.29
N ASN A 43 -1.08 2.15 9.64
CA ASN A 43 -1.83 2.96 8.70
C ASN A 43 -1.43 4.42 8.72
N SER A 44 -0.32 4.76 9.35
CA SER A 44 0.19 6.13 9.41
C SER A 44 0.50 6.63 8.00
N LYS A 45 0.21 7.91 7.77
CA LYS A 45 0.45 8.55 6.47
C LYS A 45 1.48 9.66 6.61
N ASP A 46 2.34 9.77 5.61
CA ASP A 46 3.27 10.90 5.55
C ASP A 46 2.57 12.13 4.98
N ALA A 47 3.34 13.19 4.72
CA ALA A 47 2.78 14.45 4.21
C ALA A 47 2.12 14.30 2.84
N GLN A 48 2.50 13.29 2.07
CA GLN A 48 1.90 12.99 0.79
C GLN A 48 0.79 11.93 0.86
N GLY A 49 0.38 11.56 2.05
CA GLY A 49 -0.68 10.59 2.26
C GLY A 49 -0.25 9.15 2.01
N ARG A 50 1.05 8.89 1.85
CA ARG A 50 1.54 7.54 1.58
C ARG A 50 1.58 6.73 2.87
N THR A 51 1.34 5.43 2.74
CA THR A 51 1.42 4.49 3.85
C THR A 51 2.57 3.51 3.61
N ALA A 52 2.89 2.73 4.63
CA ALA A 52 3.87 1.65 4.49
C ALA A 52 3.45 0.67 3.38
N LEU A 53 2.15 0.40 3.25
CA LEU A 53 1.66 -0.50 2.21
C LEU A 53 1.88 0.07 0.81
N HIS A 54 1.73 1.38 0.63
CA HIS A 54 2.10 2.02 -0.63
C HIS A 54 3.56 1.76 -0.98
N MET A 55 4.46 1.96 -0.01
CA MET A 55 5.89 1.83 -0.26
C MET A 55 6.29 0.38 -0.56
N ALA A 56 5.79 -0.56 0.22
CA ALA A 56 6.08 -1.97 0.01
C ALA A 56 5.52 -2.47 -1.33
N SER A 57 4.32 -2.01 -1.69
CA SER A 57 3.67 -2.40 -2.94
C SER A 57 4.40 -1.85 -4.15
N ALA A 58 4.84 -0.59 -4.08
CA ALA A 58 5.57 0.04 -5.17
C ALA A 58 6.90 -0.64 -5.44
N ASN A 59 7.48 -1.26 -4.42
CA ASN A 59 8.80 -1.87 -4.51
C ASN A 59 8.78 -3.40 -4.53
N GLY A 60 7.60 -4.02 -4.52
CA GLY A 60 7.47 -5.45 -4.69
C GLY A 60 7.88 -6.29 -3.48
N HIS A 61 7.81 -5.73 -2.29
CA HIS A 61 8.26 -6.42 -1.06
C HIS A 61 7.15 -7.29 -0.49
N VAL A 62 7.04 -8.51 -0.98
CA VAL A 62 5.94 -9.44 -0.70
C VAL A 62 5.79 -9.72 0.79
N ASP A 63 6.90 -9.97 1.50
CA ASP A 63 6.82 -10.32 2.92
C ASP A 63 6.26 -9.17 3.76
N ILE A 64 6.66 -7.94 3.45
CA ILE A 64 6.14 -6.76 4.14
C ILE A 64 4.68 -6.55 3.80
N VAL A 65 4.30 -6.71 2.52
CA VAL A 65 2.90 -6.60 2.12
C VAL A 65 2.04 -7.58 2.92
N ASN A 66 2.47 -8.83 2.99
CA ASN A 66 1.74 -9.85 3.75
C ASN A 66 1.65 -9.51 5.24
N TYR A 67 2.75 -9.05 5.82
CA TYR A 67 2.75 -8.66 7.23
C TYR A 67 1.77 -7.51 7.49
N LEU A 68 1.80 -6.50 6.64
CA LEU A 68 0.92 -5.34 6.79
C LEU A 68 -0.55 -5.74 6.68
N ILE A 69 -0.89 -6.55 5.69
CA ILE A 69 -2.27 -7.00 5.49
C ILE A 69 -2.72 -7.86 6.67
N SER A 70 -1.87 -8.77 7.14
CA SER A 70 -2.19 -9.62 8.29
C SER A 70 -2.43 -8.81 9.56
N ASN A 71 -1.88 -7.63 9.65
CA ASN A 71 -2.04 -6.73 10.79
C ASN A 71 -3.00 -5.58 10.49
N LYS A 72 -3.91 -5.80 9.55
CA LYS A 72 -5.07 -4.94 9.27
C LYS A 72 -4.71 -3.59 8.65
N ALA A 73 -3.66 -3.54 7.86
CA ALA A 73 -3.37 -2.35 7.07
C ALA A 73 -4.52 -2.11 6.09
N ASP A 74 -4.82 -0.84 5.84
CA ASP A 74 -5.86 -0.45 4.90
C ASP A 74 -5.36 -0.67 3.47
N VAL A 75 -5.89 -1.69 2.80
CA VAL A 75 -5.46 -2.03 1.44
C VAL A 75 -5.92 -1.01 0.41
N ASN A 76 -6.87 -0.15 0.76
CA ASN A 76 -7.43 0.85 -0.15
C ASN A 76 -7.04 2.28 0.27
N ALA A 77 -5.98 2.45 1.03
CA ALA A 77 -5.52 3.77 1.45
C ALA A 77 -5.20 4.64 0.22
N LEU A 78 -5.59 5.90 0.28
CA LEU A 78 -5.36 6.85 -0.81
C LEU A 78 -4.28 7.84 -0.42
N ASN A 79 -3.32 8.07 -1.31
CA ASN A 79 -2.39 9.17 -1.13
C ASN A 79 -3.01 10.47 -1.67
N VAL A 80 -2.24 11.57 -1.67
CA VAL A 80 -2.77 12.88 -2.10
C VAL A 80 -3.17 12.91 -3.57
N GLU A 81 -2.68 11.96 -4.38
CA GLU A 81 -3.07 11.85 -5.78
C GLU A 81 -4.11 10.77 -6.02
N ASN A 82 -4.72 10.30 -4.95
CA ASN A 82 -5.74 9.25 -4.98
C ASN A 82 -5.22 7.92 -5.55
N ASN A 83 -3.92 7.68 -5.47
CA ASN A 83 -3.37 6.37 -5.80
C ASN A 83 -3.48 5.44 -4.59
N THR A 84 -3.89 4.21 -4.86
CA THR A 84 -3.89 3.12 -3.86
C THR A 84 -2.58 2.35 -3.98
N PRO A 85 -2.26 1.50 -2.99
CA PRO A 85 -1.13 0.59 -3.15
C PRO A 85 -1.23 -0.25 -4.43
N LEU A 86 -2.44 -0.63 -4.82
CA LEU A 86 -2.65 -1.41 -6.04
C LEU A 86 -2.24 -0.64 -7.30
N HIS A 87 -2.54 0.67 -7.37
CA HIS A 87 -2.08 1.50 -8.49
C HIS A 87 -0.56 1.40 -8.63
N TRP A 88 0.16 1.52 -7.52
CA TRP A 88 1.62 1.52 -7.55
C TRP A 88 2.22 0.16 -7.86
N ALA A 89 1.60 -0.92 -7.35
CA ALA A 89 2.03 -2.26 -7.70
C ALA A 89 1.87 -2.51 -9.20
N CYS A 90 0.77 -2.06 -9.77
CA CYS A 90 0.46 -2.28 -11.19
C CYS A 90 1.38 -1.47 -12.10
N VAL A 91 1.60 -0.19 -11.78
CA VAL A 91 2.46 0.65 -12.64
C VAL A 91 3.89 0.16 -12.61
N ASN A 92 4.33 -0.47 -11.54
CA ASN A 92 5.69 -1.00 -11.41
C ASN A 92 5.81 -2.49 -11.75
N GLY A 93 4.72 -3.14 -12.10
CA GLY A 93 4.76 -4.51 -12.61
C GLY A 93 4.95 -5.59 -11.55
N HIS A 94 4.56 -5.34 -10.31
CA HIS A 94 4.76 -6.31 -9.23
C HIS A 94 3.58 -7.28 -9.14
N ILE A 95 3.66 -8.35 -9.93
CA ILE A 95 2.57 -9.31 -10.15
C ILE A 95 2.13 -9.97 -8.83
N GLU A 96 3.08 -10.45 -8.05
CA GLU A 96 2.75 -11.17 -6.81
C GLU A 96 2.05 -10.24 -5.82
N VAL A 97 2.54 -9.02 -5.69
CA VAL A 97 1.96 -8.04 -4.79
C VAL A 97 0.53 -7.69 -5.23
N LEU A 98 0.31 -7.44 -6.52
CA LEU A 98 -1.04 -7.08 -6.96
C LEU A 98 -2.04 -8.21 -6.72
N LYS A 99 -1.62 -9.46 -6.88
CA LYS A 99 -2.49 -10.59 -6.57
C LYS A 99 -2.87 -10.63 -5.09
N ILE A 100 -1.90 -10.44 -4.23
CA ILE A 100 -2.13 -10.41 -2.78
C ILE A 100 -3.09 -9.30 -2.43
N LEU A 101 -2.89 -8.10 -2.97
CA LEU A 101 -3.74 -6.96 -2.69
C LEU A 101 -5.19 -7.20 -3.14
N ILE A 102 -5.37 -7.73 -4.35
CA ILE A 102 -6.71 -7.99 -4.88
C ILE A 102 -7.43 -9.03 -4.02
N LEU A 103 -6.73 -10.11 -3.66
CA LEU A 103 -7.33 -11.15 -2.81
C LEU A 103 -7.63 -10.65 -1.41
N ALA A 104 -6.95 -9.60 -0.96
CA ALA A 104 -7.21 -8.97 0.33
C ALA A 104 -8.30 -7.91 0.28
N GLY A 105 -8.93 -7.70 -0.88
CA GLY A 105 -10.04 -6.76 -1.00
C GLY A 105 -9.70 -5.41 -1.61
N ALA A 106 -8.55 -5.29 -2.27
CA ALA A 106 -8.21 -4.04 -2.95
C ALA A 106 -9.25 -3.73 -4.02
N ASN A 107 -9.65 -2.46 -4.09
CA ASN A 107 -10.65 -2.01 -5.05
C ASN A 107 -9.96 -1.78 -6.40
N VAL A 108 -10.32 -2.59 -7.39
CA VAL A 108 -9.70 -2.52 -8.72
C VAL A 108 -10.26 -1.39 -9.59
N SER A 109 -11.30 -0.71 -9.10
CA SER A 109 -12.01 0.33 -9.87
C SER A 109 -11.73 1.74 -9.37
N ASN A 110 -10.91 1.94 -8.34
CA ASN A 110 -10.61 3.27 -7.84
C ASN A 110 -9.88 4.09 -8.90
N LEU A 111 -10.34 5.32 -9.09
CA LEU A 111 -9.71 6.25 -10.02
C LEU A 111 -8.77 7.18 -9.26
N ASN A 112 -7.56 7.34 -9.76
CA ASN A 112 -6.65 8.33 -9.22
C ASN A 112 -6.95 9.71 -9.82
N ARG A 113 -6.13 10.70 -9.53
CA ARG A 113 -6.34 12.08 -10.02
C ARG A 113 -6.18 12.21 -11.54
N HIS A 114 -5.59 11.21 -12.18
CA HIS A 114 -5.51 11.15 -13.64
C HIS A 114 -6.68 10.39 -14.24
N GLU A 115 -7.69 10.06 -13.43
CA GLU A 115 -8.87 9.31 -13.83
C GLU A 115 -8.52 7.93 -14.36
N ARG A 116 -7.52 7.29 -13.74
CA ARG A 116 -7.05 5.95 -14.13
C ARG A 116 -7.25 4.96 -13.00
N THR A 117 -7.70 3.76 -13.37
CA THR A 117 -7.70 2.60 -12.49
C THR A 117 -6.29 2.02 -12.41
N PRO A 118 -6.03 1.10 -11.46
CA PRO A 118 -4.74 0.38 -11.48
C PRO A 118 -4.46 -0.30 -12.82
N MET A 119 -5.48 -0.88 -13.46
CA MET A 119 -5.30 -1.51 -14.77
C MET A 119 -4.95 -0.49 -15.85
N ASP A 120 -5.58 0.68 -15.81
CA ASP A 120 -5.26 1.77 -16.75
C ASP A 120 -3.80 2.19 -16.63
N GLU A 121 -3.28 2.27 -15.40
CA GLU A 121 -1.87 2.61 -15.21
C GLU A 121 -0.95 1.57 -15.80
N ALA A 122 -1.30 0.29 -15.67
CA ALA A 122 -0.53 -0.79 -16.26
C ALA A 122 -0.55 -0.68 -17.79
N ALA A 123 -1.72 -0.38 -18.36
CA ALA A 123 -1.89 -0.26 -19.80
C ALA A 123 -1.05 0.89 -20.35
N VAL A 124 -1.09 2.05 -19.69
CA VAL A 124 -0.29 3.22 -20.10
C VAL A 124 1.20 2.90 -20.03
N SER A 125 1.61 2.09 -19.06
CA SER A 125 3.01 1.70 -18.88
C SER A 125 3.43 0.53 -19.78
N GLY A 126 2.51 0.00 -20.57
CA GLY A 126 2.79 -1.11 -21.49
C GLY A 126 2.98 -2.45 -20.84
N LYS A 127 2.45 -2.64 -19.64
CA LYS A 127 2.67 -3.87 -18.86
C LYS A 127 1.49 -4.82 -19.04
N MET A 128 1.44 -5.49 -20.18
CA MET A 128 0.31 -6.35 -20.53
C MET A 128 0.16 -7.54 -19.59
N GLU A 129 1.27 -8.07 -19.07
CA GLU A 129 1.21 -9.19 -18.12
C GLU A 129 0.54 -8.80 -16.81
N VAL A 130 0.59 -7.52 -16.45
CA VAL A 130 -0.12 -7.01 -15.27
C VAL A 130 -1.62 -7.08 -15.50
N ILE A 131 -2.08 -6.72 -16.70
CA ILE A 131 -3.51 -6.74 -17.03
C ILE A 131 -4.04 -8.17 -16.92
N ASP A 132 -3.32 -9.13 -17.47
CA ASP A 132 -3.71 -10.54 -17.38
C ASP A 132 -3.75 -11.00 -15.91
N ALA A 133 -2.78 -10.58 -15.12
CA ALA A 133 -2.72 -10.95 -13.71
C ALA A 133 -3.88 -10.34 -12.91
N ILE A 134 -4.26 -9.10 -13.20
CA ILE A 134 -5.40 -8.46 -12.55
C ILE A 134 -6.67 -9.24 -12.85
N ASN A 135 -6.90 -9.57 -14.12
CA ASN A 135 -8.09 -10.30 -14.51
C ASN A 135 -8.16 -11.67 -13.84
N ALA A 136 -7.04 -12.37 -13.76
CA ALA A 136 -6.97 -13.67 -13.10
C ALA A 136 -7.24 -13.55 -11.59
N ALA A 137 -6.67 -12.54 -10.95
CA ALA A 137 -6.85 -12.34 -9.51
C ALA A 137 -8.28 -11.93 -9.18
N VAL A 138 -8.90 -11.09 -10.01
CA VAL A 138 -10.30 -10.70 -9.83
C VAL A 138 -11.21 -11.92 -9.96
N ALA A 139 -10.97 -12.76 -10.96
CA ALA A 139 -11.75 -13.99 -11.15
C ALA A 139 -11.61 -14.92 -9.94
N GLN A 140 -10.40 -15.04 -9.39
CA GLN A 140 -10.16 -15.85 -8.20
C GLN A 140 -10.87 -15.28 -6.97
N ALA A 141 -10.85 -13.96 -6.81
CA ALA A 141 -11.52 -13.30 -5.70
C ALA A 141 -13.05 -13.47 -5.80
N ASP A 142 -13.60 -13.38 -7.01
CA ASP A 142 -15.04 -13.58 -7.24
C ASP A 142 -15.45 -15.01 -6.90
N LEU A 143 -14.63 -15.99 -7.30
CA LEU A 143 -14.91 -17.39 -6.96
C LEU A 143 -14.89 -17.60 -5.45
N ALA A 144 -13.93 -17.02 -4.76
CA ALA A 144 -13.86 -17.11 -3.30
C ALA A 144 -15.08 -16.46 -2.65
N GLY A 145 -15.57 -15.35 -3.23
CA GLY A 145 -16.75 -14.67 -2.71
C GLY A 145 -18.04 -15.42 -2.97
N THR A 146 -18.10 -16.26 -4.01
CA THR A 146 -19.30 -17.01 -4.34
C THR A 146 -19.33 -18.41 -3.74
N SER A 147 -18.27 -18.82 -3.10
CA SER A 147 -18.17 -20.17 -2.52
C SER A 147 -18.79 -20.23 -1.13
N ILE A 148 -19.87 -19.54 -0.95
CA ILE A 148 -20.59 -19.60 0.31
C ILE A 148 -21.69 -20.66 0.25
#